data_70bc891063e1ab4ef4759df15e2a04ca
#
_entry.id   70bc891063e1ab4ef4759df15e2a04ca
#
_cell.length_a   1.000
_cell.length_b   1.000
_cell.length_c   1.000
_cell.angle_alpha   90.00
_cell.angle_beta   90.00
_cell.angle_gamma   90.00
#
_symmetry.space_group_name_H-M   'P 1'
#
loop_
_entity.id
_entity.type
_entity.pdbx_description
1 polymer ?
#
loop_
_entity_poly.entity_id
_entity_poly.type
_entity_poly.pdbx_seq_one_letter_code
_entity_poly.pdbx_strand_id
1 'polypeptide(L)'
;MRTKFIVLLLALLPLLAFAQNPSGQDTRNTPVGKWRTIDDKTGKVKSIVEIYQTTNGTLAGKVLQVLDSDKGPHPLCDACKGENHNKPIEGMVIAWGLQHEGNTWDDGKIMDPKNGKVYSAKMTPIDGGRKLEVRGYMGFSLLGRSQIWIREE
;
A
#
# COMPACT_ATOMS: atom_id res chain seq x y z
N MET A 1 30.16 72.93 30.65
CA MET A 1 29.40 72.23 29.62
C MET A 1 29.70 70.73 29.73
N ARG A 2 28.75 69.93 30.22
CA ARG A 2 28.89 68.48 30.39
C ARG A 2 28.11 67.77 29.30
N THR A 3 28.84 67.25 28.33
CA THR A 3 28.25 66.47 27.22
C THR A 3 28.00 65.04 27.70
N LYS A 4 26.71 64.70 27.80
CA LYS A 4 26.29 63.31 28.15
C LYS A 4 26.27 62.44 26.87
N PHE A 5 27.20 61.48 26.80
CA PHE A 5 27.15 60.44 25.80
C PHE A 5 26.05 59.41 26.18
N ILE A 6 25.06 59.29 25.38
CA ILE A 6 24.07 58.23 25.48
C ILE A 6 24.57 57.03 24.64
N VAL A 7 24.97 55.96 25.36
CA VAL A 7 25.34 54.72 24.72
C VAL A 7 24.07 53.97 24.44
N LEU A 8 23.71 53.86 23.16
CA LEU A 8 22.57 53.08 22.70
C LEU A 8 23.00 51.61 22.60
N LEU A 9 22.59 50.78 23.57
CA LEU A 9 22.87 49.35 23.59
C LEU A 9 21.87 48.65 22.61
N LEU A 10 22.36 48.32 21.41
CA LEU A 10 21.60 47.51 20.46
C LEU A 10 21.62 46.05 20.94
N ALA A 11 20.51 45.56 21.51
CA ALA A 11 20.33 44.17 21.84
C ALA A 11 20.09 43.34 20.55
N LEU A 12 21.09 42.61 20.10
CA LEU A 12 20.95 41.60 19.06
C LEU A 12 20.20 40.39 19.65
N LEU A 13 18.90 40.26 19.33
CA LEU A 13 18.14 39.03 19.56
C LEU A 13 18.53 38.02 18.48
N PRO A 14 19.00 36.81 18.83
CA PRO A 14 19.16 35.76 17.85
C PRO A 14 17.77 35.28 17.39
N LEU A 15 17.47 35.44 16.09
CA LEU A 15 16.36 34.73 15.45
C LEU A 15 16.69 33.24 15.49
N LEU A 16 16.07 32.51 16.40
CA LEU A 16 15.97 31.05 16.32
C LEU A 16 15.10 30.73 15.12
N ALA A 17 15.72 30.50 13.97
CA ALA A 17 15.09 29.89 12.82
C ALA A 17 14.72 28.45 13.21
N PHE A 18 13.44 28.24 13.55
CA PHE A 18 12.88 26.89 13.58
C PHE A 18 12.93 26.37 12.16
N ALA A 19 13.90 25.54 11.86
CA ALA A 19 13.90 24.72 10.66
C ALA A 19 12.68 23.82 10.72
N GLN A 20 11.59 24.23 10.09
CA GLN A 20 10.44 23.36 9.81
C GLN A 20 10.97 22.35 8.78
N ASN A 21 11.09 21.11 9.23
CA ASN A 21 11.34 19.97 8.37
C ASN A 21 10.06 19.74 7.52
N PRO A 22 10.02 20.06 6.21
CA PRO A 22 8.80 19.94 5.41
C PRO A 22 8.63 18.54 4.83
N SER A 23 9.16 17.48 5.44
CA SER A 23 9.04 16.11 4.94
C SER A 23 8.54 15.13 5.98
N GLY A 24 7.49 15.51 6.70
CA GLY A 24 6.58 14.56 7.30
C GLY A 24 5.59 14.05 6.26
N GLN A 25 6.05 13.47 5.15
CA GLN A 25 5.19 12.57 4.40
C GLN A 25 4.84 11.46 5.37
N ASP A 26 3.56 11.39 5.73
CA ASP A 26 3.05 10.27 6.51
C ASP A 26 3.28 9.01 5.68
N THR A 27 4.42 8.35 5.96
CA THR A 27 4.86 7.14 5.24
C THR A 27 3.86 6.01 5.38
N ARG A 28 2.84 6.19 6.22
CA ARG A 28 1.73 5.25 6.41
C ARG A 28 0.59 5.44 5.42
N ASN A 29 0.44 6.61 4.79
CA ASN A 29 -0.64 6.86 3.83
C ASN A 29 -0.28 6.40 2.41
N THR A 30 0.29 5.20 2.30
CA THR A 30 0.67 4.56 1.05
C THR A 30 0.30 3.09 1.10
N PRO A 31 -0.06 2.45 -0.03
CA PRO A 31 -0.21 1.00 -0.09
C PRO A 31 1.09 0.23 0.09
N VAL A 32 2.26 0.87 -0.08
CA VAL A 32 3.55 0.20 0.06
C VAL A 32 3.71 -0.37 1.48
N GLY A 33 4.09 -1.64 1.57
CA GLY A 33 4.27 -2.37 2.81
C GLY A 33 3.69 -3.78 2.77
N LYS A 34 3.65 -4.44 3.92
CA LYS A 34 3.11 -5.79 4.06
C LYS A 34 1.70 -5.74 4.62
N TRP A 35 0.87 -6.64 4.13
CA TRP A 35 -0.56 -6.65 4.41
C TRP A 35 -1.08 -8.07 4.66
N ARG A 36 -1.85 -8.23 5.72
CA ARG A 36 -2.65 -9.43 5.96
C ARG A 36 -3.93 -9.35 5.15
N THR A 37 -4.15 -10.29 4.25
CA THR A 37 -5.41 -10.44 3.54
C THR A 37 -6.41 -11.19 4.41
N ILE A 38 -7.65 -10.74 4.41
CA ILE A 38 -8.71 -11.29 5.26
C ILE A 38 -9.78 -11.94 4.39
N ASP A 39 -10.20 -13.13 4.76
CA ASP A 39 -11.35 -13.78 4.15
C ASP A 39 -12.64 -13.13 4.66
N ASP A 40 -13.44 -12.55 3.76
CA ASP A 40 -14.63 -11.78 4.12
C ASP A 40 -15.75 -12.62 4.75
N LYS A 41 -15.74 -13.94 4.53
CA LYS A 41 -16.77 -14.85 5.06
C LYS A 41 -16.41 -15.34 6.45
N THR A 42 -15.13 -15.63 6.69
CA THR A 42 -14.67 -16.28 7.91
C THR A 42 -13.91 -15.34 8.84
N GLY A 43 -13.46 -14.18 8.36
CA GLY A 43 -12.61 -13.25 9.10
C GLY A 43 -11.17 -13.75 9.31
N LYS A 44 -10.81 -14.91 8.75
CA LYS A 44 -9.48 -15.48 8.90
C LYS A 44 -8.45 -14.77 8.04
N VAL A 45 -7.21 -14.66 8.55
CA VAL A 45 -6.08 -14.22 7.75
C VAL A 45 -5.72 -15.31 6.75
N LYS A 46 -5.71 -14.96 5.46
CA LYS A 46 -5.44 -15.91 4.37
C LYS A 46 -3.98 -15.90 3.92
N SER A 47 -3.38 -14.73 3.84
CA SER A 47 -2.01 -14.59 3.32
C SER A 47 -1.37 -13.27 3.78
N ILE A 48 -0.07 -13.20 3.63
CA ILE A 48 0.71 -11.96 3.69
C ILE A 48 1.07 -11.55 2.26
N VAL A 49 0.73 -10.34 1.89
CA VAL A 49 1.06 -9.73 0.58
C VAL A 49 1.94 -8.52 0.81
N GLU A 50 3.01 -8.39 0.04
CA GLU A 50 3.85 -7.21 -0.01
C GLU A 50 3.48 -6.35 -1.21
N ILE A 51 3.09 -5.10 -0.96
CA ILE A 51 2.95 -4.08 -2.00
C ILE A 51 4.24 -3.29 -2.07
N TYR A 52 4.79 -3.15 -3.25
CA TYR A 52 6.07 -2.47 -3.50
C TYR A 52 6.01 -1.61 -4.76
N GLN A 53 6.89 -0.61 -4.81
CA GLN A 53 7.03 0.22 -6.00
C GLN A 53 7.98 -0.43 -6.99
N THR A 54 7.57 -0.47 -8.25
CA THR A 54 8.37 -0.95 -9.37
C THR A 54 9.28 0.15 -9.91
N THR A 55 10.24 -0.20 -10.76
CA THR A 55 11.20 0.74 -11.34
C THR A 55 10.56 1.81 -12.22
N ASN A 56 9.38 1.54 -12.79
CA ASN A 56 8.61 2.51 -13.59
C ASN A 56 7.63 3.36 -12.76
N GLY A 57 7.68 3.26 -11.41
CA GLY A 57 6.89 4.08 -10.51
C GLY A 57 5.48 3.56 -10.20
N THR A 58 5.02 2.48 -10.85
CA THR A 58 3.75 1.83 -10.51
C THR A 58 3.89 0.95 -9.26
N LEU A 59 2.75 0.54 -8.67
CA LEU A 59 2.80 -0.45 -7.60
C LEU A 59 2.50 -1.85 -8.13
N ALA A 60 3.14 -2.84 -7.50
CA ALA A 60 2.87 -4.26 -7.66
C ALA A 60 2.72 -4.93 -6.29
N GLY A 61 2.08 -6.11 -6.28
CA GLY A 61 1.83 -6.89 -5.08
C GLY A 61 2.23 -8.34 -5.26
N LYS A 62 3.01 -8.85 -4.31
CA LYS A 62 3.53 -10.22 -4.30
C LYS A 62 3.08 -10.96 -3.06
N VAL A 63 2.60 -12.18 -3.20
CA VAL A 63 2.30 -13.05 -2.06
C VAL A 63 3.61 -13.48 -1.39
N LEU A 64 3.78 -13.14 -0.13
CA LEU A 64 4.93 -13.59 0.65
C LEU A 64 4.68 -14.95 1.30
N GLN A 65 3.47 -15.14 1.83
CA GLN A 65 3.10 -16.35 2.56
C GLN A 65 1.61 -16.63 2.44
N VAL A 66 1.25 -17.91 2.31
CA VAL A 66 -0.13 -18.40 2.43
C VAL A 66 -0.30 -19.01 3.81
N LEU A 67 -1.25 -18.47 4.60
CA LEU A 67 -1.48 -18.86 5.99
C LEU A 67 -2.68 -19.82 6.16
N ASP A 68 -3.67 -19.70 5.26
CA ASP A 68 -4.87 -20.54 5.30
C ASP A 68 -5.30 -20.91 3.88
N SER A 69 -5.26 -22.18 3.56
CA SER A 69 -5.59 -22.73 2.24
C SER A 69 -6.24 -24.09 2.36
N ASP A 70 -7.32 -24.30 1.62
CA ASP A 70 -7.99 -25.61 1.49
C ASP A 70 -7.11 -26.66 0.77
N LYS A 71 -6.02 -26.21 0.13
CA LYS A 71 -5.07 -27.06 -0.63
C LYS A 71 -3.83 -27.46 0.17
N GLY A 72 -3.85 -27.20 1.49
CA GLY A 72 -2.71 -27.48 2.38
C GLY A 72 -1.61 -26.42 2.34
N PRO A 73 -0.44 -26.71 2.94
CA PRO A 73 0.69 -25.81 2.95
C PRO A 73 1.32 -25.66 1.56
N HIS A 74 1.81 -24.45 1.26
CA HIS A 74 2.49 -24.13 0.00
C HIS A 74 1.67 -24.47 -1.26
N PRO A 75 0.42 -23.93 -1.38
CA PRO A 75 -0.48 -24.30 -2.46
C PRO A 75 0.03 -23.81 -3.81
N LEU A 76 -0.27 -24.58 -4.85
CA LEU A 76 -0.03 -24.20 -6.24
C LEU A 76 -1.27 -23.52 -6.84
N CYS A 77 -1.07 -22.63 -7.80
CA CYS A 77 -2.17 -22.01 -8.53
C CYS A 77 -2.63 -22.88 -9.70
N ASP A 78 -3.41 -23.90 -9.43
CA ASP A 78 -3.99 -24.81 -10.44
C ASP A 78 -5.06 -24.11 -11.32
N ALA A 79 -5.76 -23.10 -10.78
CA ALA A 79 -6.73 -22.31 -11.52
C ALA A 79 -6.11 -21.20 -12.38
N CYS A 80 -4.83 -20.87 -12.17
CA CYS A 80 -4.13 -19.87 -12.97
C CYS A 80 -3.95 -20.34 -14.42
N LYS A 81 -3.75 -19.37 -15.33
CA LYS A 81 -3.48 -19.60 -16.76
C LYS A 81 -2.06 -19.17 -17.12
N GLY A 82 -1.58 -19.66 -18.27
CA GLY A 82 -0.26 -19.30 -18.82
C GLY A 82 0.87 -19.70 -17.88
N GLU A 83 1.84 -18.82 -17.73
CA GLU A 83 3.06 -19.08 -16.96
C GLU A 83 2.81 -19.29 -15.45
N ASN A 84 1.68 -18.80 -14.93
CA ASN A 84 1.32 -18.95 -13.52
C ASN A 84 0.61 -20.30 -13.22
N HIS A 85 0.25 -21.07 -14.24
CA HIS A 85 -0.42 -22.35 -14.03
C HIS A 85 0.47 -23.34 -13.27
N ASN A 86 -0.05 -23.89 -12.18
CA ASN A 86 0.66 -24.80 -11.26
C ASN A 86 1.95 -24.25 -10.65
N LYS A 87 2.15 -22.93 -10.65
CA LYS A 87 3.25 -22.31 -9.90
C LYS A 87 2.87 -22.14 -8.44
N PRO A 88 3.85 -22.10 -7.51
CA PRO A 88 3.59 -21.74 -6.12
C PRO A 88 2.90 -20.38 -6.03
N ILE A 89 1.86 -20.27 -5.19
CA ILE A 89 1.20 -19.00 -4.92
C ILE A 89 2.14 -18.08 -4.12
N GLU A 90 2.94 -18.65 -3.21
CA GLU A 90 4.00 -17.89 -2.53
C GLU A 90 5.08 -17.45 -3.52
N GLY A 91 5.44 -16.17 -3.50
CA GLY A 91 6.31 -15.52 -4.47
C GLY A 91 5.63 -15.01 -5.73
N MET A 92 4.36 -15.35 -5.95
CA MET A 92 3.62 -14.93 -7.14
C MET A 92 3.22 -13.45 -7.06
N VAL A 93 3.46 -12.70 -8.15
CA VAL A 93 2.93 -11.35 -8.30
C VAL A 93 1.45 -11.46 -8.67
N ILE A 94 0.59 -10.95 -7.80
CA ILE A 94 -0.87 -11.00 -7.96
C ILE A 94 -1.50 -9.65 -8.25
N ALA A 95 -0.77 -8.55 -8.06
CA ALA A 95 -1.24 -7.21 -8.39
C ALA A 95 -0.15 -6.46 -9.16
N TRP A 96 -0.51 -5.65 -10.15
CA TRP A 96 0.46 -4.90 -10.95
C TRP A 96 -0.15 -3.67 -11.62
N GLY A 97 0.72 -2.74 -12.01
CA GLY A 97 0.37 -1.59 -12.83
C GLY A 97 -0.45 -0.51 -12.15
N LEU A 98 -0.59 -0.55 -10.80
CA LEU A 98 -1.35 0.47 -10.08
C LEU A 98 -0.63 1.81 -10.13
N GLN A 99 -1.33 2.86 -10.55
CA GLN A 99 -0.84 4.22 -10.69
C GLN A 99 -1.40 5.12 -9.61
N HIS A 100 -0.60 6.05 -9.11
CA HIS A 100 -1.04 7.00 -8.11
C HIS A 100 -1.99 8.03 -8.70
N GLU A 101 -3.19 8.15 -8.14
CA GLU A 101 -4.22 9.09 -8.53
C GLU A 101 -4.88 9.71 -7.29
N GLY A 102 -4.50 10.94 -6.95
CA GLY A 102 -5.00 11.62 -5.76
C GLY A 102 -4.65 10.86 -4.47
N ASN A 103 -5.65 10.34 -3.77
CA ASN A 103 -5.49 9.55 -2.53
C ASN A 103 -5.56 8.04 -2.78
N THR A 104 -5.56 7.61 -4.02
CA THR A 104 -5.74 6.22 -4.41
C THR A 104 -4.64 5.78 -5.38
N TRP A 105 -4.56 4.46 -5.60
CA TRP A 105 -3.79 3.84 -6.67
C TRP A 105 -4.75 3.06 -7.54
N ASP A 106 -4.92 3.46 -8.78
CA ASP A 106 -5.91 2.93 -9.72
C ASP A 106 -5.27 2.41 -11.01
N ASP A 107 -6.10 2.06 -12.01
CA ASP A 107 -5.71 1.54 -13.32
C ASP A 107 -4.87 0.27 -13.29
N GLY A 108 -4.75 -0.38 -12.14
CA GLY A 108 -4.02 -1.63 -12.00
C GLY A 108 -4.86 -2.87 -12.31
N LYS A 109 -4.21 -4.01 -12.14
CA LYS A 109 -4.82 -5.33 -12.22
C LYS A 109 -4.52 -6.12 -10.95
N ILE A 110 -5.45 -7.02 -10.61
CA ILE A 110 -5.26 -8.01 -9.54
C ILE A 110 -5.78 -9.36 -9.99
N MET A 111 -5.01 -10.40 -9.74
CA MET A 111 -5.39 -11.79 -10.00
C MET A 111 -5.77 -12.47 -8.68
N ASP A 112 -6.88 -13.18 -8.70
CA ASP A 112 -7.29 -14.04 -7.59
C ASP A 112 -6.75 -15.47 -7.84
N PRO A 113 -5.75 -15.94 -7.06
CA PRO A 113 -5.19 -17.27 -7.25
C PRO A 113 -6.19 -18.41 -7.01
N LYS A 114 -7.28 -18.15 -6.30
CA LYS A 114 -8.32 -19.15 -6.03
C LYS A 114 -9.08 -19.57 -7.29
N ASN A 115 -9.28 -18.64 -8.23
CA ASN A 115 -10.05 -18.87 -9.45
C ASN A 115 -9.30 -18.54 -10.74
N GLY A 116 -8.06 -18.00 -10.63
CA GLY A 116 -7.22 -17.61 -11.76
C GLY A 116 -7.72 -16.41 -12.57
N LYS A 117 -8.76 -15.70 -12.08
CA LYS A 117 -9.32 -14.55 -12.77
C LYS A 117 -8.55 -13.28 -12.47
N VAL A 118 -8.43 -12.42 -13.49
CA VAL A 118 -7.81 -11.10 -13.40
C VAL A 118 -8.91 -10.05 -13.43
N TYR A 119 -8.81 -9.10 -12.52
CA TYR A 119 -9.73 -7.97 -12.35
C TYR A 119 -8.96 -6.66 -12.53
N SER A 120 -9.66 -5.58 -12.88
CA SER A 120 -9.16 -4.24 -12.66
C SER A 120 -9.05 -3.99 -11.17
N ALA A 121 -8.06 -3.22 -10.75
CA ALA A 121 -7.76 -3.04 -9.33
C ALA A 121 -7.56 -1.58 -8.96
N LYS A 122 -8.11 -1.24 -7.80
CA LYS A 122 -7.91 0.03 -7.11
C LYS A 122 -7.54 -0.24 -5.66
N MET A 123 -6.60 0.53 -5.13
CA MET A 123 -6.16 0.45 -3.74
C MET A 123 -6.25 1.81 -3.08
N THR A 124 -6.80 1.86 -1.87
CA THR A 124 -6.95 3.10 -1.10
C THR A 124 -6.50 2.85 0.33
N PRO A 125 -5.43 3.48 0.82
CA PRO A 125 -5.09 3.47 2.23
C PRO A 125 -6.20 4.17 3.03
N ILE A 126 -6.62 3.55 4.10
CA ILE A 126 -7.64 4.07 5.01
C ILE A 126 -7.19 3.90 6.46
N ASP A 127 -7.91 4.50 7.40
CA ASP A 127 -7.63 4.39 8.83
C ASP A 127 -6.18 4.78 9.18
N GLY A 128 -5.71 5.93 8.63
CA GLY A 128 -4.34 6.40 8.84
C GLY A 128 -3.27 5.45 8.29
N GLY A 129 -3.57 4.70 7.23
CA GLY A 129 -2.68 3.73 6.61
C GLY A 129 -2.57 2.40 7.34
N ARG A 130 -3.36 2.17 8.39
CA ARG A 130 -3.42 0.87 9.10
C ARG A 130 -4.19 -0.18 8.31
N LYS A 131 -5.06 0.26 7.41
CA LYS A 131 -5.87 -0.59 6.54
C LYS A 131 -5.72 -0.19 5.09
N LEU A 132 -5.87 -1.15 4.20
CA LEU A 132 -5.88 -0.96 2.76
C LEU A 132 -7.19 -1.50 2.20
N GLU A 133 -8.00 -0.63 1.62
CA GLU A 133 -9.13 -1.08 0.80
C GLU A 133 -8.59 -1.50 -0.56
N VAL A 134 -8.80 -2.76 -0.91
CA VAL A 134 -8.44 -3.34 -2.21
C VAL A 134 -9.74 -3.69 -2.94
N ARG A 135 -10.01 -2.97 -4.03
CA ARG A 135 -11.19 -3.17 -4.85
C ARG A 135 -10.82 -3.82 -6.17
N GLY A 136 -11.39 -5.00 -6.42
CA GLY A 136 -11.35 -5.67 -7.71
C GLY A 136 -12.68 -5.50 -8.44
N TYR A 137 -12.65 -5.19 -9.75
CA TYR A 137 -13.85 -4.96 -10.54
C TYR A 137 -13.68 -5.40 -12.00
N MET A 138 -14.81 -5.62 -12.70
CA MET A 138 -14.83 -5.92 -14.13
C MET A 138 -15.65 -4.83 -14.83
N GLY A 139 -15.07 -4.22 -15.87
CA GLY A 139 -15.70 -3.10 -16.59
C GLY A 139 -15.70 -1.82 -15.75
N PHE A 140 -16.82 -1.49 -15.12
CA PHE A 140 -16.95 -0.30 -14.28
C PHE A 140 -16.65 -0.59 -12.82
N SER A 141 -16.02 0.36 -12.12
CA SER A 141 -15.66 0.22 -10.70
C SER A 141 -16.85 0.00 -9.76
N LEU A 142 -18.07 0.33 -10.20
CA LEU A 142 -19.31 0.04 -9.46
C LEU A 142 -19.64 -1.46 -9.41
N LEU A 143 -19.21 -2.25 -10.40
CA LEU A 143 -19.40 -3.69 -10.48
C LEU A 143 -18.16 -4.41 -9.95
N GLY A 144 -17.93 -4.33 -8.67
CA GLY A 144 -16.76 -4.90 -8.05
C GLY A 144 -16.98 -5.30 -6.60
N ARG A 145 -15.92 -5.84 -6.01
CA ARG A 145 -15.85 -6.24 -4.61
C ARG A 145 -14.65 -5.59 -3.95
N SER A 146 -14.86 -5.03 -2.77
CA SER A 146 -13.77 -4.52 -1.93
C SER A 146 -13.43 -5.54 -0.84
N GLN A 147 -12.15 -5.62 -0.52
CA GLN A 147 -11.61 -6.29 0.65
C GLN A 147 -10.83 -5.30 1.49
N ILE A 148 -10.82 -5.50 2.79
CA ILE A 148 -9.99 -4.72 3.71
C ILE A 148 -8.82 -5.58 4.14
N TRP A 149 -7.63 -5.14 3.78
CA TRP A 149 -6.37 -5.75 4.24
C TRP A 149 -5.84 -4.97 5.44
N ILE A 150 -5.20 -5.66 6.35
CA ILE A 150 -4.66 -5.07 7.59
C ILE A 150 -3.16 -4.99 7.47
N ARG A 151 -2.58 -3.83 7.78
CA ARG A 151 -1.12 -3.65 7.74
C ARG A 151 -0.45 -4.62 8.70
N GLU A 152 0.57 -5.30 8.21
CA GLU A 152 1.48 -6.10 9.01
C GLU A 152 2.52 -5.18 9.65
N GLU A 153 2.69 -5.27 10.97
CA GLU A 153 3.68 -4.49 11.74
C GLU A 153 5.06 -5.18 11.76
#